data_492ed181bed407004f6e12ace55efa6e
#
_entry.id   492ed181bed407004f6e12ace55efa6e
#
_cell.length_a   1.000
_cell.length_b   1.000
_cell.length_c   1.000
_cell.angle_alpha   90.00
_cell.angle_beta   90.00
_cell.angle_gamma   90.00
#
_symmetry.space_group_name_H-M   'P 1'
#
loop_
_entity.id
_entity.type
_entity.pdbx_description
1 polymer ?
#
loop_
_entity_poly.entity_id
_entity_poly.type
_entity_poly.pdbx_seq_one_letter_code
_entity_poly.pdbx_strand_id
1 'polypeptide(L)'
;MVTGSPARLLDEYLVAGARTGDRKAFAMLAERWNGKLVAHAWRLTGDREATLDAAQGAWVEIVRGLGRLKDERAFPAWAFRIVSRRCARHVGDVVRRRAVADALVDEPAEGPADPGADIDGERLRAAIADLQPDQKSAVALFYLEELSVAEVAVALAVPAGTVKTRLMHARRKLRAALEGEQ
;
A
#
# COMPACT_ATOMS: atom_id res chain seq x y z
N MET A 1 3.60 -15.40 -21.51
CA MET A 1 3.01 -14.11 -21.90
C MET A 1 2.13 -13.64 -20.74
N VAL A 2 2.59 -12.69 -19.95
CA VAL A 2 1.75 -12.07 -18.91
C VAL A 2 0.95 -11.00 -19.64
N THR A 3 -0.28 -11.31 -19.99
CA THR A 3 -1.27 -10.34 -20.47
C THR A 3 -1.57 -9.44 -19.29
N GLY A 4 -0.99 -8.24 -19.25
CA GLY A 4 -1.28 -7.23 -18.25
C GLY A 4 -2.79 -6.92 -18.27
N SER A 5 -3.41 -6.76 -17.10
CA SER A 5 -4.80 -6.33 -17.04
C SER A 5 -4.95 -5.00 -17.81
N PRO A 6 -6.10 -4.69 -18.42
CA PRO A 6 -6.33 -3.42 -19.10
C PRO A 6 -5.97 -2.20 -18.25
N ALA A 7 -6.15 -2.31 -16.93
CA ALA A 7 -5.76 -1.27 -15.97
C ALA A 7 -4.25 -1.04 -15.94
N ARG A 8 -3.43 -2.12 -15.98
CA ARG A 8 -1.97 -2.02 -16.03
C ARG A 8 -1.47 -1.41 -17.33
N LEU A 9 -2.04 -1.80 -18.47
CA LEU A 9 -1.67 -1.21 -19.76
C LEU A 9 -1.96 0.30 -19.81
N LEU A 10 -3.09 0.73 -19.23
CA LEU A 10 -3.40 2.16 -19.12
C LEU A 10 -2.38 2.88 -18.22
N ASP A 11 -2.00 2.28 -17.09
CA ASP A 11 -1.01 2.85 -16.20
C ASP A 11 0.35 2.98 -16.90
N GLU A 12 0.81 1.96 -17.64
CA GLU A 12 2.04 1.99 -18.44
C GLU A 12 2.01 3.12 -19.48
N TYR A 13 0.89 3.27 -20.21
CA TYR A 13 0.70 4.34 -21.17
C TYR A 13 0.78 5.73 -20.53
N LEU A 14 0.09 5.93 -19.40
CA LEU A 14 0.10 7.20 -18.66
C LEU A 14 1.48 7.52 -18.10
N VAL A 15 2.19 6.52 -17.59
CA VAL A 15 3.57 6.67 -17.10
C VAL A 15 4.50 7.08 -18.24
N ALA A 16 4.41 6.45 -19.42
CA ALA A 16 5.23 6.79 -20.58
C ALA A 16 5.01 8.25 -21.00
N GLY A 17 3.75 8.71 -21.10
CA GLY A 17 3.43 10.10 -21.43
C GLY A 17 3.93 11.08 -20.35
N ALA A 18 3.68 10.77 -19.08
CA ALA A 18 4.10 11.63 -17.97
C ALA A 18 5.64 11.77 -17.88
N ARG A 19 6.41 10.73 -18.22
CA ARG A 19 7.87 10.76 -18.28
C ARG A 19 8.41 11.73 -19.34
N THR A 20 7.69 11.91 -20.44
CA THR A 20 8.05 12.86 -21.51
C THR A 20 7.51 14.27 -21.29
N GLY A 21 6.86 14.51 -20.15
CA GLY A 21 6.38 15.83 -19.76
C GLY A 21 4.92 16.12 -20.14
N ASP A 22 4.16 15.12 -20.56
CA ASP A 22 2.72 15.27 -20.79
C ASP A 22 1.98 15.49 -19.45
N ARG A 23 1.54 16.75 -19.24
CA ARG A 23 0.83 17.15 -18.03
C ARG A 23 -0.54 16.48 -17.90
N LYS A 24 -1.21 16.17 -19.01
CA LYS A 24 -2.53 15.50 -18.98
C LYS A 24 -2.35 14.04 -18.55
N ALA A 25 -1.37 13.34 -19.12
CA ALA A 25 -1.05 11.97 -18.73
C ALA A 25 -0.66 11.92 -17.24
N PHE A 26 0.13 12.87 -16.74
CA PHE A 26 0.47 12.95 -15.32
C PHE A 26 -0.75 13.21 -14.44
N ALA A 27 -1.65 14.12 -14.81
CA ALA A 27 -2.86 14.40 -14.04
C ALA A 27 -3.76 13.17 -13.93
N MET A 28 -3.98 12.46 -15.04
CA MET A 28 -4.74 11.20 -15.06
C MET A 28 -4.07 10.11 -14.22
N LEU A 29 -2.75 9.98 -14.28
CA LEU A 29 -1.98 9.05 -13.44
C LEU A 29 -2.15 9.39 -11.97
N ALA A 30 -2.05 10.67 -11.60
CA ALA A 30 -2.21 11.12 -10.23
C ALA A 30 -3.62 10.85 -9.69
N GLU A 31 -4.66 11.13 -10.47
CA GLU A 31 -6.05 10.84 -10.11
C GLU A 31 -6.27 9.35 -9.85
N ARG A 32 -5.76 8.48 -10.71
CA ARG A 32 -5.88 7.02 -10.58
C ARG A 32 -5.12 6.45 -9.39
N TRP A 33 -3.96 7.02 -9.07
CA TRP A 33 -3.04 6.45 -8.09
C TRP A 33 -3.11 7.07 -6.71
N ASN A 34 -3.65 8.30 -6.57
CA ASN A 34 -3.68 8.99 -5.28
C ASN A 34 -4.40 8.17 -4.21
N GLY A 35 -5.60 7.65 -4.50
CA GLY A 35 -6.35 6.81 -3.55
C GLY A 35 -5.59 5.56 -3.12
N LYS A 36 -4.89 4.89 -4.06
CA LYS A 36 -4.08 3.70 -3.78
C LYS A 36 -2.90 4.00 -2.86
N LEU A 37 -2.18 5.11 -3.12
CA LEU A 37 -1.03 5.52 -2.30
C LEU A 37 -1.47 5.95 -0.90
N VAL A 38 -2.56 6.70 -0.78
CA VAL A 38 -3.15 7.09 0.52
C VAL A 38 -3.60 5.86 1.30
N ALA A 39 -4.33 4.93 0.68
CA ALA A 39 -4.77 3.70 1.33
C ALA A 39 -3.59 2.83 1.79
N HIS A 40 -2.49 2.79 1.01
CA HIS A 40 -1.28 2.07 1.41
C HIS A 40 -0.59 2.76 2.60
N ALA A 41 -0.46 4.08 2.57
CA ALA A 41 0.10 4.85 3.69
C ALA A 41 -0.71 4.63 4.97
N TRP A 42 -2.05 4.66 4.89
CA TRP A 42 -2.94 4.40 6.02
C TRP A 42 -2.72 3.01 6.64
N ARG A 43 -2.60 1.97 5.82
CA ARG A 43 -2.33 0.61 6.30
C ARG A 43 -1.01 0.49 7.08
N LEU A 44 -0.04 1.37 6.79
CA LEU A 44 1.28 1.37 7.43
C LEU A 44 1.36 2.27 8.65
N THR A 45 0.63 3.38 8.68
CA THR A 45 0.73 4.39 9.73
C THR A 45 -0.40 4.30 10.76
N GLY A 46 -1.63 3.99 10.31
CA GLY A 46 -2.84 4.04 11.14
C GLY A 46 -3.18 5.46 11.63
N ASP A 47 -2.47 6.48 11.17
CA ASP A 47 -2.62 7.87 11.57
C ASP A 47 -2.93 8.76 10.37
N ARG A 48 -3.90 9.68 10.51
CA ARG A 48 -4.38 10.50 9.39
C ARG A 48 -3.34 11.52 8.92
N GLU A 49 -2.69 12.19 9.84
CA GLU A 49 -1.71 13.23 9.53
C GLU A 49 -0.48 12.61 8.85
N ALA A 50 0.06 11.55 9.45
CA ALA A 50 1.16 10.79 8.88
C ALA A 50 0.85 10.22 7.49
N THR A 51 -0.39 9.74 7.28
CA THR A 51 -0.85 9.24 5.99
C THR A 51 -0.81 10.31 4.92
N LEU A 52 -1.38 11.48 5.21
CA LEU A 52 -1.45 12.59 4.25
C LEU A 52 -0.05 13.15 3.95
N ASP A 53 0.79 13.32 4.98
CA ASP A 53 2.17 13.77 4.79
C ASP A 53 2.99 12.77 3.96
N ALA A 54 2.88 11.47 4.27
CA ALA A 54 3.57 10.44 3.50
C ALA A 54 3.11 10.40 2.04
N ALA A 55 1.81 10.50 1.77
CA ALA A 55 1.27 10.48 0.43
C ALA A 55 1.66 11.74 -0.37
N GLN A 56 1.52 12.93 0.24
CA GLN A 56 1.90 14.19 -0.39
C GLN A 56 3.40 14.20 -0.73
N GLY A 57 4.22 13.84 0.23
CA GLY A 57 5.66 13.77 0.01
C GLY A 57 6.05 12.69 -0.99
N ALA A 58 5.31 11.57 -1.08
CA ALA A 58 5.54 10.56 -2.10
C ALA A 58 5.29 11.14 -3.50
N TRP A 59 4.24 11.94 -3.70
CA TRP A 59 3.98 12.60 -4.97
C TRP A 59 5.10 13.54 -5.39
N VAL A 60 5.67 14.31 -4.44
CA VAL A 60 6.84 15.17 -4.72
C VAL A 60 8.03 14.34 -5.22
N GLU A 61 8.30 13.18 -4.59
CA GLU A 61 9.38 12.29 -5.04
C GLU A 61 9.06 11.61 -6.37
N ILE A 62 7.81 11.22 -6.61
CA ILE A 62 7.35 10.63 -7.87
C ILE A 62 7.57 11.64 -9.01
N VAL A 63 7.11 12.88 -8.86
CA VAL A 63 7.32 13.94 -9.88
C VAL A 63 8.79 14.10 -10.23
N ARG A 64 9.67 14.17 -9.21
CA ARG A 64 11.11 14.36 -9.41
C ARG A 64 11.82 13.15 -10.00
N GLY A 65 11.29 11.95 -9.72
CA GLY A 65 11.93 10.69 -10.10
C GLY A 65 11.38 10.04 -11.36
N LEU A 66 10.16 10.40 -11.77
CA LEU A 66 9.43 9.71 -12.85
C LEU A 66 10.22 9.68 -14.18
N GLY A 67 10.87 10.78 -14.55
CA GLY A 67 11.69 10.84 -15.76
C GLY A 67 12.91 9.90 -15.77
N ARG A 68 13.32 9.38 -14.60
CA ARG A 68 14.43 8.43 -14.46
C ARG A 68 13.99 6.98 -14.41
N LEU A 69 12.67 6.73 -14.34
CA LEU A 69 12.11 5.38 -14.33
C LEU A 69 12.38 4.73 -15.70
N LYS A 70 13.11 3.62 -15.73
CA LYS A 70 13.55 2.98 -16.99
C LYS A 70 12.46 2.11 -17.63
N ASP A 71 11.55 1.58 -16.84
CA ASP A 71 10.49 0.66 -17.26
C ASP A 71 9.16 1.10 -16.63
N GLU A 72 8.18 1.41 -17.45
CA GLU A 72 6.84 1.85 -17.04
C GLU A 72 6.14 0.81 -16.17
N ARG A 73 6.40 -0.48 -16.41
CA ARG A 73 5.84 -1.59 -15.65
C ARG A 73 6.33 -1.63 -14.20
N ALA A 74 7.48 -1.02 -13.93
CA ALA A 74 8.01 -0.93 -12.57
C ALA A 74 7.34 0.16 -11.73
N PHE A 75 6.53 1.03 -12.34
CA PHE A 75 5.92 2.17 -11.64
C PHE A 75 5.11 1.76 -10.39
N PRO A 76 4.24 0.73 -10.41
CA PRO A 76 3.48 0.33 -9.23
C PRO A 76 4.37 0.01 -8.03
N ALA A 77 5.30 -0.90 -8.19
CA ALA A 77 6.21 -1.30 -7.11
C ALA A 77 7.09 -0.14 -6.63
N TRP A 78 7.56 0.70 -7.56
CA TRP A 78 8.38 1.87 -7.25
C TRP A 78 7.60 2.95 -6.50
N ALA A 79 6.35 3.25 -6.90
CA ALA A 79 5.51 4.23 -6.23
C ALA A 79 5.17 3.78 -4.80
N PHE A 80 4.74 2.53 -4.61
CA PHE A 80 4.49 1.97 -3.27
C PHE A 80 5.75 1.93 -2.40
N ARG A 81 6.92 1.66 -2.98
CA ARG A 81 8.21 1.73 -2.25
C ARG A 81 8.49 3.12 -1.70
N ILE A 82 8.19 4.18 -2.46
CA ILE A 82 8.37 5.56 -2.00
C ILE A 82 7.49 5.80 -0.78
N VAL A 83 6.20 5.44 -0.84
CA VAL A 83 5.27 5.56 0.29
C VAL A 83 5.75 4.76 1.49
N SER A 84 6.08 3.47 1.31
CA SER A 84 6.56 2.59 2.41
C SER A 84 7.77 3.18 3.11
N ARG A 85 8.74 3.72 2.37
CA ARG A 85 9.93 4.36 2.93
C ARG A 85 9.60 5.63 3.72
N ARG A 86 8.62 6.41 3.28
CA ARG A 86 8.17 7.61 4.00
C ARG A 86 7.45 7.25 5.29
N CYS A 87 6.54 6.29 5.24
CA CYS A 87 5.87 5.79 6.44
C CYS A 87 6.86 5.22 7.46
N ALA A 88 7.86 4.42 7.03
CA ALA A 88 8.88 3.88 7.93
C ALA A 88 9.69 4.96 8.64
N ARG A 89 10.01 6.08 7.97
CA ARG A 89 10.68 7.23 8.59
C ARG A 89 9.80 7.88 9.66
N HIS A 90 8.52 8.11 9.34
CA HIS A 90 7.57 8.70 10.29
C HIS A 90 7.42 7.82 11.55
N VAL A 91 7.21 6.52 11.39
CA VAL A 91 7.11 5.56 12.52
C VAL A 91 8.41 5.57 13.35
N GLY A 92 9.57 5.58 12.70
CA GLY A 92 10.87 5.69 13.39
C GLY A 92 11.02 6.97 14.20
N ASP A 93 10.52 8.10 13.69
CA ASP A 93 10.54 9.39 14.39
C ASP A 93 9.55 9.45 15.56
N VAL A 94 8.37 8.82 15.42
CA VAL A 94 7.38 8.68 16.49
C VAL A 94 7.91 7.78 17.60
N VAL A 95 8.48 6.62 17.26
CA VAL A 95 9.09 5.70 18.24
C VAL A 95 10.23 6.40 18.99
N ARG A 96 11.07 7.18 18.29
CA ARG A 96 12.15 7.93 18.90
C ARG A 96 11.65 9.03 19.82
N ARG A 97 10.58 9.76 19.43
CA ARG A 97 9.93 10.77 20.28
C ARG A 97 9.24 10.15 21.50
N ARG A 98 8.60 8.98 21.34
CA ARG A 98 7.96 8.23 22.45
C ARG A 98 8.99 7.66 23.42
N ALA A 99 10.17 7.25 22.95
CA ALA A 99 11.27 6.81 23.84
C ALA A 99 11.84 7.95 24.70
N VAL A 100 11.59 9.22 24.33
CA VAL A 100 11.98 10.43 25.06
C VAL A 100 10.83 10.96 25.92
N ALA A 101 9.56 10.67 25.55
CA ALA A 101 8.36 11.07 26.28
C ALA A 101 7.60 9.81 26.72
N ASP A 102 7.67 9.51 28.04
CA ASP A 102 6.98 8.35 28.64
C ASP A 102 5.47 8.41 28.39
N ALA A 103 4.93 7.33 27.84
CA ALA A 103 3.57 6.82 27.80
C ALA A 103 2.38 7.77 27.51
N LEU A 104 1.80 7.62 26.32
CA LEU A 104 0.35 7.66 26.13
C LEU A 104 -0.02 6.71 24.98
N VAL A 105 -0.99 5.83 25.24
CA VAL A 105 -1.49 4.82 24.30
C VAL A 105 -2.48 5.49 23.35
N ASP A 106 -2.23 5.43 22.04
CA ASP A 106 -3.19 5.83 21.01
C ASP A 106 -4.00 4.60 20.56
N GLU A 107 -5.33 4.71 20.61
CA GLU A 107 -6.26 3.76 20.01
C GLU A 107 -6.20 3.79 18.47
N PRO A 108 -6.35 2.65 17.79
CA PRO A 108 -6.39 2.62 16.33
C PRO A 108 -7.68 3.27 15.82
N ALA A 109 -7.55 4.29 14.99
CA ALA A 109 -8.67 4.93 14.31
C ALA A 109 -9.25 3.99 13.23
N GLU A 110 -10.58 3.86 13.21
CA GLU A 110 -11.31 3.08 12.21
C GLU A 110 -11.18 3.73 10.82
N GLY A 111 -10.79 2.92 9.82
CA GLY A 111 -10.78 3.31 8.41
C GLY A 111 -12.20 3.41 7.84
N PRO A 112 -12.40 4.08 6.68
CA PRO A 112 -13.72 4.28 6.10
C PRO A 112 -14.42 2.96 5.82
N ALA A 113 -15.63 2.80 6.36
CA ALA A 113 -16.51 1.66 6.12
C ALA A 113 -17.13 1.74 4.72
N ASP A 114 -17.14 0.63 4.01
CA ASP A 114 -17.84 0.47 2.73
C ASP A 114 -19.27 -0.02 3.03
N PRO A 115 -20.34 0.71 2.63
CA PRO A 115 -21.71 0.33 2.91
C PRO A 115 -22.24 -0.66 1.85
N GLY A 116 -22.19 -1.94 2.14
CA GLY A 116 -22.72 -2.98 1.26
C GLY A 116 -22.25 -4.38 1.59
N ALA A 117 -22.39 -4.82 2.86
CA ALA A 117 -21.79 -6.06 3.30
C ALA A 117 -22.82 -7.16 3.56
N ASP A 118 -22.62 -8.24 2.82
CA ASP A 118 -22.96 -9.60 3.18
C ASP A 118 -22.23 -10.01 4.49
N ILE A 119 -22.84 -10.84 5.32
CA ILE A 119 -22.30 -11.27 6.63
C ILE A 119 -20.88 -11.85 6.50
N ASP A 120 -20.58 -12.56 5.42
CA ASP A 120 -19.23 -13.08 5.13
C ASP A 120 -18.26 -11.94 4.79
N GLY A 121 -18.72 -10.86 4.18
CA GLY A 121 -17.94 -9.67 3.90
C GLY A 121 -17.57 -8.89 5.16
N GLU A 122 -18.45 -8.84 6.17
CA GLU A 122 -18.14 -8.19 7.47
C GLU A 122 -17.12 -9.01 8.27
N ARG A 123 -17.28 -10.33 8.31
CA ARG A 123 -16.32 -11.23 8.94
C ARG A 123 -14.94 -11.14 8.30
N LEU A 124 -14.88 -11.11 6.98
CA LEU A 124 -13.63 -10.94 6.25
C LEU A 124 -12.97 -9.60 6.55
N ARG A 125 -13.74 -8.51 6.62
CA ARG A 125 -13.20 -7.18 6.97
C ARG A 125 -12.67 -7.15 8.40
N ALA A 126 -13.39 -7.71 9.37
CA ALA A 126 -12.94 -7.84 10.76
C ALA A 126 -11.63 -8.64 10.82
N ALA A 127 -11.57 -9.79 10.14
CA ALA A 127 -10.37 -10.62 10.09
C ALA A 127 -9.17 -9.89 9.43
N ILE A 128 -9.41 -9.08 8.40
CA ILE A 128 -8.37 -8.22 7.80
C ILE A 128 -7.96 -7.11 8.78
N ALA A 129 -8.91 -6.57 9.55
CA ALA A 129 -8.61 -5.55 10.57
C ALA A 129 -7.68 -6.08 11.67
N ASP A 130 -7.75 -7.37 12.01
CA ASP A 130 -6.91 -8.04 13.01
C ASP A 130 -5.52 -8.46 12.49
N LEU A 131 -5.24 -8.31 11.20
CA LEU A 131 -3.91 -8.60 10.67
C LEU A 131 -2.90 -7.56 11.16
N GLN A 132 -1.67 -7.98 11.38
CA GLN A 132 -0.56 -7.05 11.64
C GLN A 132 -0.37 -6.09 10.44
N PRO A 133 0.08 -4.84 10.66
CA PRO A 133 0.20 -3.84 9.58
C PRO A 133 0.98 -4.32 8.35
N ASP A 134 2.06 -5.06 8.55
CA ASP A 134 2.85 -5.62 7.45
C ASP A 134 2.19 -6.81 6.75
N GLN A 135 1.34 -7.57 7.44
CA GLN A 135 0.49 -8.59 6.81
C GLN A 135 -0.61 -7.94 5.97
N LYS A 136 -1.30 -6.90 6.53
CA LYS A 136 -2.30 -6.10 5.80
C LYS A 136 -1.72 -5.53 4.51
N SER A 137 -0.54 -4.91 4.60
CA SER A 137 0.13 -4.30 3.45
C SER A 137 0.52 -5.33 2.40
N ALA A 138 1.06 -6.49 2.80
CA ALA A 138 1.40 -7.56 1.86
C ALA A 138 0.16 -8.13 1.16
N VAL A 139 -0.93 -8.36 1.90
CA VAL A 139 -2.22 -8.84 1.36
C VAL A 139 -2.81 -7.83 0.39
N ALA A 140 -2.86 -6.56 0.75
CA ALA A 140 -3.42 -5.52 -0.10
C ALA A 140 -2.62 -5.37 -1.41
N LEU A 141 -1.29 -5.29 -1.34
CA LEU A 141 -0.46 -5.18 -2.54
C LEU A 141 -0.56 -6.39 -3.45
N PHE A 142 -0.66 -7.59 -2.88
CA PHE A 142 -0.73 -8.83 -3.65
C PHE A 142 -2.12 -9.07 -4.26
N TYR A 143 -3.21 -8.90 -3.48
CA TYR A 143 -4.56 -9.25 -3.91
C TYR A 143 -5.36 -8.08 -4.49
N LEU A 144 -5.20 -6.84 -3.97
CA LEU A 144 -5.96 -5.68 -4.43
C LEU A 144 -5.23 -4.92 -5.53
N GLU A 145 -3.89 -4.84 -5.45
CA GLU A 145 -3.10 -4.15 -6.45
C GLU A 145 -2.46 -5.10 -7.46
N GLU A 146 -2.75 -6.40 -7.36
CA GLU A 146 -2.30 -7.45 -8.29
C GLU A 146 -0.77 -7.49 -8.51
N LEU A 147 0.00 -7.10 -7.50
CA LEU A 147 1.46 -7.15 -7.57
C LEU A 147 1.95 -8.59 -7.38
N SER A 148 2.93 -8.99 -8.17
CA SER A 148 3.65 -10.24 -7.94
C SER A 148 4.42 -10.21 -6.61
N VAL A 149 4.78 -11.37 -6.08
CA VAL A 149 5.60 -11.48 -4.85
C VAL A 149 6.90 -10.67 -4.97
N ALA A 150 7.51 -10.63 -6.16
CA ALA A 150 8.72 -9.85 -6.41
C ALA A 150 8.46 -8.34 -6.34
N GLU A 151 7.37 -7.87 -6.93
CA GLU A 151 6.96 -6.46 -6.88
C GLU A 151 6.57 -6.03 -5.45
N VAL A 152 5.86 -6.88 -4.70
CA VAL A 152 5.56 -6.64 -3.28
C VAL A 152 6.85 -6.54 -2.44
N ALA A 153 7.82 -7.40 -2.71
CA ALA A 153 9.12 -7.36 -2.04
C ALA A 153 9.86 -6.02 -2.30
N VAL A 154 9.80 -5.52 -3.54
CA VAL A 154 10.31 -4.19 -3.89
C VAL A 154 9.52 -3.10 -3.17
N ALA A 155 8.19 -3.13 -3.23
CA ALA A 155 7.31 -2.12 -2.65
C ALA A 155 7.49 -1.98 -1.12
N LEU A 156 7.62 -3.09 -0.41
CA LEU A 156 7.79 -3.13 1.05
C LEU A 156 9.25 -3.08 1.51
N ALA A 157 10.22 -3.12 0.57
CA ALA A 157 11.66 -3.17 0.87
C ALA A 157 12.06 -4.35 1.77
N VAL A 158 11.49 -5.55 1.53
CA VAL A 158 11.76 -6.79 2.26
C VAL A 158 12.11 -7.93 1.30
N PRO A 159 12.81 -8.99 1.76
CA PRO A 159 13.06 -10.17 0.92
C PRO A 159 11.76 -10.84 0.45
N ALA A 160 11.77 -11.43 -0.75
CA ALA A 160 10.62 -12.16 -1.29
C ALA A 160 10.17 -13.34 -0.38
N GLY A 161 11.09 -13.96 0.33
CA GLY A 161 10.79 -14.98 1.35
C GLY A 161 9.94 -14.42 2.49
N THR A 162 10.24 -13.20 2.95
CA THR A 162 9.46 -12.50 3.97
C THR A 162 8.05 -12.20 3.48
N VAL A 163 7.87 -11.78 2.22
CA VAL A 163 6.54 -11.58 1.63
C VAL A 163 5.74 -12.87 1.62
N LYS A 164 6.34 -13.99 1.18
CA LYS A 164 5.69 -15.32 1.18
C LYS A 164 5.23 -15.71 2.58
N THR A 165 6.07 -15.52 3.59
CA THR A 165 5.75 -15.83 4.99
C THR A 165 4.61 -14.95 5.52
N ARG A 166 4.63 -13.63 5.25
CA ARG A 166 3.54 -12.71 5.61
C ARG A 166 2.21 -13.12 4.98
N LEU A 167 2.20 -13.43 3.69
CA LEU A 167 1.01 -13.90 2.97
C LEU A 167 0.52 -15.26 3.51
N MET A 168 1.43 -16.18 3.84
CA MET A 168 1.07 -17.47 4.44
C MET A 168 0.37 -17.28 5.80
N HIS A 169 0.96 -16.48 6.68
CA HIS A 169 0.37 -16.20 7.99
C HIS A 169 -0.96 -15.46 7.90
N ALA A 170 -1.07 -14.47 7.01
CA ALA A 170 -2.32 -13.77 6.76
C ALA A 170 -3.41 -14.72 6.28
N ARG A 171 -3.14 -15.56 5.26
CA ARG A 171 -4.11 -16.55 4.76
C ARG A 171 -4.58 -17.50 5.86
N ARG A 172 -3.66 -17.97 6.72
CA ARG A 172 -4.02 -18.85 7.85
C ARG A 172 -4.98 -18.16 8.81
N LYS A 173 -4.70 -16.90 9.17
CA LYS A 173 -5.60 -16.11 10.06
C LYS A 173 -6.96 -15.87 9.40
N LEU A 174 -6.99 -15.45 8.14
CA LEU A 174 -8.24 -15.18 7.42
C LEU A 174 -9.08 -16.45 7.27
N ARG A 175 -8.45 -17.59 6.96
CA ARG A 175 -9.14 -18.88 6.89
C ARG A 175 -9.73 -19.27 8.24
N ALA A 176 -8.98 -19.18 9.32
CA ALA A 176 -9.46 -19.50 10.67
C ALA A 176 -10.67 -18.64 11.08
N ALA A 177 -10.68 -17.35 10.69
CA ALA A 177 -11.79 -16.45 10.97
C ALA A 177 -13.06 -16.78 10.14
N LEU A 178 -12.89 -17.32 8.92
CA LEU A 178 -14.02 -17.72 8.07
C LEU A 178 -14.54 -19.15 8.37
N GLU A 179 -13.66 -20.07 8.81
CA GLU A 179 -13.99 -21.47 9.11
C GLU A 179 -14.36 -21.68 10.60
N GLY A 180 -14.17 -20.71 11.49
CA GLY A 180 -14.22 -20.85 12.95
C GLY A 180 -15.61 -20.91 13.60
N GLU A 181 -16.67 -21.26 12.84
CA GLU A 181 -18.01 -21.57 13.38
C GLU A 181 -18.58 -22.81 12.68
N GLN A 182 -18.03 -23.99 13.00
CA GLN A 182 -18.75 -25.25 12.93
C GLN A 182 -18.77 -25.90 14.31
#